data_ab75dfeff3bc325ee41373061cb7f2db
#
_entry.id   ab75dfeff3bc325ee41373061cb7f2db
#
_cell.length_a   1.000
_cell.length_b   1.000
_cell.length_c   1.000
_cell.angle_alpha   90.00
_cell.angle_beta   90.00
_cell.angle_gamma   90.00
#
_symmetry.space_group_name_H-M   'P 1'
#
loop_
_entity.id
_entity.type
_entity.pdbx_description
1 polymer ?
#
loop_
_entity_poly.entity_id
_entity_poly.type
_entity_poly.pdbx_seq_one_letter_code
_entity_poly.pdbx_strand_id
1 'polypeptide(L)'
;MIMTMEKISSLQNAKIKNWALLHKKKHRDETGLFLVEGEHLIGEALAANAVETIVTDTTSPFDFEHVVEVTPAIMAKLSENVSNVHYIAVCRQCKLDITKQNRLLLLDGIQDPGNLGTLIRTAISFGFDGVYCSTETCDLYNDKAIRSTQGALFHIPVVRKDFSTLIPTLQSQGVKVIATSLQESTTMREIPVTECMAFVMGNEGQGVHQDIIAQADYRVRIEMEGFESLNVAVAGGIIMYHYRSGK
;
A
#
# COMPACT_ATOMS: atom_id res chain seq x y z
N MET A 1 -11.68 -15.07 32.65
CA MET A 1 -10.75 -16.06 32.06
C MET A 1 -9.34 -15.48 32.25
N ILE A 2 -8.45 -16.14 33.00
CA ILE A 2 -7.09 -15.63 33.21
C ILE A 2 -6.36 -15.85 31.87
N MET A 3 -6.15 -14.80 31.11
CA MET A 3 -5.29 -14.84 29.93
C MET A 3 -3.87 -15.17 30.41
N THR A 4 -3.37 -16.35 30.09
CA THR A 4 -1.97 -16.72 30.32
C THR A 4 -1.15 -16.06 29.20
N MET A 5 -0.56 -14.90 29.50
CA MET A 5 0.34 -14.22 28.57
C MET A 5 1.61 -15.06 28.39
N GLU A 6 1.88 -15.47 27.15
CA GLU A 6 3.11 -16.21 26.82
C GLU A 6 4.32 -15.29 27.00
N LYS A 7 5.41 -15.79 27.64
CA LYS A 7 6.67 -15.02 27.80
C LYS A 7 7.81 -15.71 27.09
N ILE A 8 8.52 -14.95 26.24
CA ILE A 8 9.69 -15.43 25.48
C ILE A 8 10.90 -14.53 25.78
N SER A 9 11.96 -15.11 26.33
CA SER A 9 13.19 -14.39 26.65
C SER A 9 14.38 -14.74 25.73
N SER A 10 14.27 -15.84 24.97
CA SER A 10 15.39 -16.32 24.14
C SER A 10 15.28 -15.83 22.68
N LEU A 11 16.33 -15.18 22.21
CA LEU A 11 16.52 -14.83 20.78
C LEU A 11 16.59 -16.06 19.86
N GLN A 12 16.82 -17.27 20.42
CA GLN A 12 16.88 -18.52 19.68
C GLN A 12 15.53 -19.22 19.58
N ASN A 13 14.49 -18.70 20.22
CA ASN A 13 13.14 -19.24 20.12
C ASN A 13 12.69 -19.30 18.65
N ALA A 14 12.03 -20.39 18.26
CA ALA A 14 11.61 -20.64 16.88
C ALA A 14 10.63 -19.57 16.36
N LYS A 15 9.66 -19.11 17.19
CA LYS A 15 8.73 -18.03 16.82
C LYS A 15 9.50 -16.73 16.50
N ILE A 16 10.45 -16.33 17.38
CA ILE A 16 11.24 -15.11 17.19
C ILE A 16 12.09 -15.16 15.92
N LYS A 17 12.70 -16.33 15.63
CA LYS A 17 13.44 -16.52 14.37
C LYS A 17 12.53 -16.37 13.14
N ASN A 18 11.37 -16.99 13.18
CA ASN A 18 10.41 -16.93 12.08
C ASN A 18 9.87 -15.50 11.88
N TRP A 19 9.51 -14.80 12.96
CA TRP A 19 9.06 -13.41 12.87
C TRP A 19 10.15 -12.47 12.35
N ALA A 20 11.40 -12.65 12.78
CA ALA A 20 12.52 -11.85 12.25
C ALA A 20 12.78 -12.11 10.74
N LEU A 21 12.41 -13.27 10.21
CA LEU A 21 12.49 -13.54 8.77
C LEU A 21 11.45 -12.76 7.95
N LEU A 22 10.39 -12.22 8.58
CA LEU A 22 9.37 -11.40 7.92
C LEU A 22 9.91 -10.06 7.40
N HIS A 23 11.12 -9.64 7.77
CA HIS A 23 11.83 -8.55 7.09
C HIS A 23 12.18 -8.90 5.63
N LYS A 24 12.24 -10.19 5.28
CA LYS A 24 12.53 -10.65 3.93
C LYS A 24 11.24 -10.89 3.14
N LYS A 25 11.12 -10.24 1.96
CA LYS A 25 9.97 -10.41 1.06
C LYS A 25 9.63 -11.87 0.82
N LYS A 26 10.62 -12.70 0.49
CA LYS A 26 10.43 -14.14 0.24
C LYS A 26 9.67 -14.83 1.37
N HIS A 27 10.04 -14.55 2.62
CA HIS A 27 9.40 -15.19 3.77
C HIS A 27 7.97 -14.66 3.99
N ARG A 28 7.72 -13.38 3.73
CA ARG A 28 6.36 -12.82 3.74
C ARG A 28 5.47 -13.47 2.68
N ASP A 29 5.99 -13.68 1.48
CA ASP A 29 5.27 -14.32 0.37
C ASP A 29 4.94 -15.80 0.68
N GLU A 30 5.88 -16.52 1.33
CA GLU A 30 5.70 -17.93 1.72
C GLU A 30 4.70 -18.10 2.88
N THR A 31 4.69 -17.18 3.85
CA THR A 31 3.86 -17.30 5.06
C THR A 31 2.54 -16.55 4.97
N GLY A 32 2.45 -15.54 4.11
CA GLY A 32 1.33 -14.60 4.08
C GLY A 32 1.30 -13.66 5.28
N LEU A 33 2.41 -13.55 6.04
CA LEU A 33 2.53 -12.73 7.24
C LEU A 33 3.47 -11.54 7.01
N PHE A 34 3.30 -10.50 7.83
CA PHE A 34 4.19 -9.34 7.87
C PHE A 34 4.17 -8.69 9.25
N LEU A 35 5.12 -7.80 9.51
CA LEU A 35 5.21 -7.07 10.77
C LEU A 35 4.63 -5.65 10.64
N VAL A 36 3.99 -5.22 11.71
CA VAL A 36 3.44 -3.86 11.86
C VAL A 36 3.95 -3.29 13.19
N GLU A 37 4.49 -2.08 13.17
CA GLU A 37 5.07 -1.43 14.34
C GLU A 37 4.26 -0.20 14.76
N GLY A 38 4.09 -0.02 16.07
CA GLY A 38 3.48 1.16 16.68
C GLY A 38 1.96 1.07 16.87
N GLU A 39 1.50 1.78 17.90
CA GLU A 39 0.11 1.67 18.40
C GLU A 39 -0.93 1.99 17.34
N HIS A 40 -0.75 3.07 16.57
CA HIS A 40 -1.71 3.49 15.56
C HIS A 40 -1.93 2.40 14.49
N LEU A 41 -0.84 1.90 13.89
CA LEU A 41 -0.94 0.89 12.84
C LEU A 41 -1.46 -0.45 13.36
N ILE A 42 -1.12 -0.82 14.60
CA ILE A 42 -1.67 -2.02 15.25
C ILE A 42 -3.17 -1.86 15.48
N GLY A 43 -3.62 -0.66 15.89
CA GLY A 43 -5.04 -0.35 16.01
C GLY A 43 -5.81 -0.54 14.70
N GLU A 44 -5.27 -0.04 13.58
CA GLU A 44 -5.84 -0.24 12.23
C GLU A 44 -5.86 -1.73 11.82
N ALA A 45 -4.78 -2.46 12.12
CA ALA A 45 -4.70 -3.89 11.85
C ALA A 45 -5.71 -4.71 12.68
N LEU A 46 -5.95 -4.34 13.95
CA LEU A 46 -6.96 -4.94 14.82
C LEU A 46 -8.36 -4.69 14.29
N ALA A 47 -8.68 -3.45 13.90
CA ALA A 47 -9.97 -3.07 13.33
C ALA A 47 -10.27 -3.87 12.04
N ALA A 48 -9.25 -4.22 11.28
CA ALA A 48 -9.35 -5.03 10.06
C ALA A 48 -9.27 -6.56 10.31
N ASN A 49 -9.20 -7.02 11.58
CA ASN A 49 -9.01 -8.44 11.95
C ASN A 49 -7.77 -9.09 11.30
N ALA A 50 -6.72 -8.30 11.05
CA ALA A 50 -5.49 -8.77 10.41
C ALA A 50 -4.45 -9.31 11.40
N VAL A 51 -4.55 -8.98 12.68
CA VAL A 51 -3.57 -9.34 13.71
C VAL A 51 -3.65 -10.83 14.08
N GLU A 52 -2.51 -11.50 14.10
CA GLU A 52 -2.36 -12.86 14.67
C GLU A 52 -1.78 -12.85 16.08
N THR A 53 -0.78 -12.00 16.31
CA THR A 53 -0.07 -11.95 17.61
C THR A 53 0.44 -10.53 17.82
N ILE A 54 0.30 -10.03 19.03
CA ILE A 54 0.94 -8.79 19.48
C ILE A 54 2.17 -9.17 20.31
N VAL A 55 3.31 -8.56 20.00
CA VAL A 55 4.59 -8.74 20.70
C VAL A 55 4.93 -7.45 21.42
N THR A 56 5.26 -7.52 22.68
CA THR A 56 5.56 -6.33 23.50
C THR A 56 6.61 -6.62 24.58
N ASP A 57 7.37 -5.60 24.96
CA ASP A 57 8.30 -5.64 26.11
C ASP A 57 7.78 -4.87 27.33
N THR A 58 6.52 -4.45 27.28
CA THR A 58 5.83 -3.73 28.35
C THR A 58 4.37 -4.19 28.46
N THR A 59 3.58 -3.55 29.31
CA THR A 59 2.13 -3.83 29.39
C THR A 59 1.45 -3.45 28.09
N SER A 60 0.72 -4.39 27.46
CA SER A 60 -0.04 -4.14 26.24
C SER A 60 -1.24 -3.23 26.51
N PRO A 61 -1.44 -2.15 25.72
CA PRO A 61 -2.66 -1.34 25.79
C PRO A 61 -3.82 -1.98 25.01
N PHE A 62 -3.56 -3.05 24.26
CA PHE A 62 -4.54 -3.69 23.39
C PHE A 62 -5.26 -4.82 24.12
N ASP A 63 -6.59 -4.86 24.04
CA ASP A 63 -7.42 -6.01 24.44
C ASP A 63 -7.40 -7.03 23.30
N PHE A 64 -6.44 -7.96 23.37
CA PHE A 64 -6.22 -8.99 22.36
C PHE A 64 -5.79 -10.32 22.99
N GLU A 65 -6.33 -11.42 22.49
CA GLU A 65 -6.14 -12.74 23.09
C GLU A 65 -4.69 -13.25 23.00
N HIS A 66 -4.01 -12.98 21.87
CA HIS A 66 -2.68 -13.52 21.60
C HIS A 66 -1.59 -12.43 21.79
N VAL A 67 -1.24 -12.18 23.05
CA VAL A 67 -0.15 -11.26 23.40
C VAL A 67 1.05 -12.05 23.91
N VAL A 68 2.23 -11.75 23.37
CA VAL A 68 3.51 -12.35 23.77
C VAL A 68 4.41 -11.28 24.37
N GLU A 69 4.76 -11.45 25.64
CA GLU A 69 5.75 -10.61 26.34
C GLU A 69 7.16 -11.07 26.00
N VAL A 70 8.01 -10.14 25.59
CA VAL A 70 9.39 -10.43 25.18
C VAL A 70 10.38 -9.49 25.87
N THR A 71 11.67 -9.76 25.70
CA THR A 71 12.73 -8.85 26.20
C THR A 71 12.96 -7.68 25.23
N PRO A 72 13.51 -6.53 25.69
CA PRO A 72 13.91 -5.43 24.82
C PRO A 72 14.87 -5.84 23.70
N ALA A 73 15.74 -6.84 23.95
CA ALA A 73 16.64 -7.38 22.93
C ALA A 73 15.89 -8.10 21.80
N ILE A 74 14.74 -8.73 22.10
CA ILE A 74 13.89 -9.35 21.08
C ILE A 74 13.14 -8.25 20.30
N MET A 75 12.59 -7.23 20.98
CA MET A 75 11.97 -6.09 20.31
C MET A 75 12.92 -5.44 19.31
N ALA A 76 14.15 -5.15 19.73
CA ALA A 76 15.19 -4.58 18.86
C ALA A 76 15.54 -5.49 17.66
N LYS A 77 15.40 -6.81 17.79
CA LYS A 77 15.61 -7.75 16.68
C LYS A 77 14.43 -7.78 15.69
N LEU A 78 13.21 -7.53 16.17
CA LEU A 78 11.99 -7.57 15.37
C LEU A 78 11.65 -6.21 14.75
N SER A 79 12.21 -5.10 15.28
CA SER A 79 11.99 -3.75 14.76
C SER A 79 13.03 -3.38 13.71
N GLU A 80 12.59 -2.69 12.65
CA GLU A 80 13.46 -1.99 11.70
C GLU A 80 13.63 -0.50 12.05
N ASN A 81 12.93 -0.01 13.09
CA ASN A 81 13.04 1.38 13.54
C ASN A 81 14.17 1.56 14.56
N VAL A 82 14.84 2.71 14.48
CA VAL A 82 15.89 3.11 15.41
C VAL A 82 15.31 3.63 16.75
N SER A 83 14.03 4.01 16.78
CA SER A 83 13.31 4.48 17.98
C SER A 83 12.82 3.31 18.82
N ASN A 84 12.69 3.53 20.15
CA ASN A 84 12.12 2.53 21.06
C ASN A 84 10.70 2.15 20.64
N VAL A 85 10.58 0.99 20.00
CA VAL A 85 9.31 0.38 19.63
C VAL A 85 8.94 -0.61 20.73
N HIS A 86 7.80 -0.42 21.37
CA HIS A 86 7.30 -1.28 22.45
C HIS A 86 6.21 -2.25 21.98
N TYR A 87 5.66 -2.06 20.79
CA TYR A 87 4.56 -2.87 20.26
C TYR A 87 4.81 -3.21 18.80
N ILE A 88 4.80 -4.51 18.51
CA ILE A 88 4.87 -5.06 17.15
C ILE A 88 3.74 -6.06 16.99
N ALA A 89 3.00 -5.99 15.89
CA ALA A 89 2.02 -7.03 15.56
C ALA A 89 2.53 -7.89 14.39
N VAL A 90 2.33 -9.19 14.51
CA VAL A 90 2.40 -10.12 13.39
C VAL A 90 1.03 -10.16 12.76
N CYS A 91 0.93 -9.75 11.50
CA CYS A 91 -0.33 -9.58 10.79
C CYS A 91 -0.40 -10.47 9.55
N ARG A 92 -1.61 -10.92 9.18
CA ARG A 92 -1.90 -11.57 7.91
C ARG A 92 -2.00 -10.54 6.79
N GLN A 93 -1.43 -10.86 5.63
CA GLN A 93 -1.58 -10.03 4.43
C GLN A 93 -3.06 -9.88 4.06
N CYS A 94 -3.45 -8.65 3.76
CA CYS A 94 -4.83 -8.34 3.38
C CYS A 94 -5.14 -8.91 1.99
N LYS A 95 -6.26 -9.63 1.88
CA LYS A 95 -6.79 -10.16 0.62
C LYS A 95 -8.18 -9.56 0.37
N LEU A 96 -8.19 -8.25 0.10
CA LEU A 96 -9.40 -7.53 -0.28
C LEU A 96 -9.56 -7.57 -1.80
N ASP A 97 -10.78 -7.83 -2.27
CA ASP A 97 -11.10 -7.82 -3.69
C ASP A 97 -11.63 -6.45 -4.13
N ILE A 98 -11.27 -6.03 -5.33
CA ILE A 98 -11.82 -4.83 -5.95
C ILE A 98 -13.19 -5.18 -6.53
N THR A 99 -14.25 -4.82 -5.81
CA THR A 99 -15.64 -5.12 -6.20
C THR A 99 -16.33 -3.97 -6.93
N LYS A 100 -15.79 -2.75 -6.83
CA LYS A 100 -16.27 -1.55 -7.52
C LYS A 100 -15.13 -1.01 -8.39
N GLN A 101 -15.49 -0.35 -9.48
CA GLN A 101 -14.52 0.13 -10.48
C GLN A 101 -14.78 1.58 -10.92
N ASN A 102 -15.45 2.37 -10.08
CA ASN A 102 -15.75 3.75 -10.43
C ASN A 102 -14.49 4.61 -10.49
N ARG A 103 -13.60 4.41 -9.52
CA ARG A 103 -12.30 5.11 -9.46
C ARG A 103 -11.20 4.13 -9.08
N LEU A 104 -10.28 3.90 -9.99
CA LEU A 104 -9.16 2.99 -9.81
C LEU A 104 -7.83 3.73 -9.96
N LEU A 105 -6.85 3.34 -9.15
CA LEU A 105 -5.47 3.79 -9.27
C LEU A 105 -4.61 2.63 -9.78
N LEU A 106 -3.88 2.84 -10.87
CA LEU A 106 -2.93 1.89 -11.45
C LEU A 106 -1.51 2.42 -11.25
N LEU A 107 -0.68 1.67 -10.56
CA LEU A 107 0.69 2.03 -10.20
C LEU A 107 1.68 1.22 -11.04
N ASP A 108 2.26 1.86 -12.03
CA ASP A 108 3.15 1.24 -13.01
C ASP A 108 4.61 1.44 -12.62
N GLY A 109 5.22 0.42 -12.01
CA GLY A 109 6.64 0.41 -11.68
C GLY A 109 7.07 1.39 -10.60
N ILE A 110 6.20 1.77 -9.65
CA ILE A 110 6.57 2.62 -8.51
C ILE A 110 7.67 1.95 -7.70
N GLN A 111 8.83 2.62 -7.53
CA GLN A 111 10.01 2.03 -6.89
C GLN A 111 10.20 2.48 -5.44
N ASP A 112 9.85 3.72 -5.07
CA ASP A 112 9.96 4.18 -3.70
C ASP A 112 8.77 3.71 -2.85
N PRO A 113 9.02 2.93 -1.77
CA PRO A 113 7.96 2.44 -0.90
C PRO A 113 7.20 3.57 -0.17
N GLY A 114 7.83 4.71 0.03
CA GLY A 114 7.19 5.89 0.61
C GLY A 114 6.15 6.50 -0.34
N ASN A 115 6.47 6.60 -1.64
CA ASN A 115 5.52 7.02 -2.66
C ASN A 115 4.37 6.03 -2.78
N LEU A 116 4.66 4.73 -2.81
CA LEU A 116 3.63 3.67 -2.85
C LEU A 116 2.63 3.83 -1.70
N GLY A 117 3.11 3.89 -0.46
CA GLY A 117 2.23 4.03 0.70
C GLY A 117 1.43 5.33 0.69
N THR A 118 2.06 6.45 0.29
CA THR A 118 1.39 7.75 0.17
C THR A 118 0.29 7.73 -0.89
N LEU A 119 0.52 7.11 -2.04
CA LEU A 119 -0.48 6.97 -3.11
C LEU A 119 -1.68 6.13 -2.65
N ILE A 120 -1.44 5.01 -1.96
CA ILE A 120 -2.50 4.15 -1.41
C ILE A 120 -3.35 4.92 -0.39
N ARG A 121 -2.70 5.62 0.56
CA ARG A 121 -3.38 6.47 1.55
C ARG A 121 -4.20 7.57 0.88
N THR A 122 -3.68 8.19 -0.14
CA THR A 122 -4.36 9.25 -0.89
C THR A 122 -5.56 8.70 -1.67
N ALA A 123 -5.43 7.50 -2.25
CA ALA A 123 -6.50 6.85 -3.00
C ALA A 123 -7.74 6.60 -2.12
N ILE A 124 -7.58 6.01 -0.94
CA ILE A 124 -8.72 5.81 -0.03
C ILE A 124 -9.30 7.15 0.45
N SER A 125 -8.44 8.14 0.72
CA SER A 125 -8.88 9.47 1.20
C SER A 125 -9.74 10.22 0.17
N PHE A 126 -9.59 9.93 -1.12
CA PHE A 126 -10.37 10.54 -2.20
C PHE A 126 -11.43 9.61 -2.79
N GLY A 127 -11.75 8.51 -2.10
CA GLY A 127 -12.85 7.61 -2.45
C GLY A 127 -12.58 6.74 -3.67
N PHE A 128 -11.33 6.36 -3.89
CA PHE A 128 -10.96 5.35 -4.88
C PHE A 128 -11.35 3.96 -4.38
N ASP A 129 -11.83 3.12 -5.28
CA ASP A 129 -12.37 1.79 -4.96
C ASP A 129 -11.27 0.73 -4.81
N GLY A 130 -10.08 0.97 -5.39
CA GLY A 130 -8.97 0.04 -5.33
C GLY A 130 -7.72 0.53 -6.04
N VAL A 131 -6.62 -0.16 -5.76
CA VAL A 131 -5.29 0.11 -6.34
C VAL A 131 -4.78 -1.15 -7.02
N TYR A 132 -4.39 -1.04 -8.28
CA TYR A 132 -3.63 -2.07 -8.96
C TYR A 132 -2.15 -1.67 -9.01
N CYS A 133 -1.27 -2.59 -8.65
CA CYS A 133 0.17 -2.44 -8.79
C CYS A 133 0.67 -3.35 -9.92
N SER A 134 1.51 -2.84 -10.80
CA SER A 134 2.22 -3.68 -11.78
C SER A 134 3.15 -4.67 -11.09
N THR A 135 3.63 -5.68 -11.82
CA THR A 135 4.58 -6.67 -11.30
C THR A 135 5.90 -6.04 -10.88
N GLU A 136 6.27 -4.89 -11.46
CA GLU A 136 7.51 -4.16 -11.20
C GLU A 136 7.42 -3.16 -10.04
N THR A 137 6.22 -2.84 -9.57
CA THR A 137 6.03 -1.98 -8.40
C THR A 137 6.64 -2.62 -7.15
N CYS A 138 7.29 -1.82 -6.32
CA CYS A 138 7.93 -2.27 -5.08
C CYS A 138 6.95 -3.02 -4.15
N ASP A 139 7.49 -3.65 -3.12
CA ASP A 139 6.70 -4.50 -2.23
C ASP A 139 5.81 -3.67 -1.29
N LEU A 140 4.49 -3.93 -1.31
CA LEU A 140 3.51 -3.31 -0.42
C LEU A 140 3.80 -3.55 1.06
N TYR A 141 4.28 -4.75 1.39
CA TYR A 141 4.58 -5.16 2.76
C TYR A 141 6.02 -4.87 3.18
N ASN A 142 6.73 -4.00 2.44
CA ASN A 142 7.95 -3.37 2.91
C ASN A 142 7.61 -2.42 4.07
N ASP A 143 8.42 -2.43 5.12
CA ASP A 143 8.22 -1.63 6.33
C ASP A 143 8.01 -0.13 6.04
N LYS A 144 8.82 0.48 5.16
CA LYS A 144 8.64 1.89 4.75
C LYS A 144 7.29 2.11 4.04
N ALA A 145 6.83 1.16 3.21
CA ALA A 145 5.52 1.26 2.55
C ALA A 145 4.40 1.17 3.59
N ILE A 146 4.43 0.17 4.48
CA ILE A 146 3.44 -0.01 5.55
C ILE A 146 3.29 1.28 6.37
N ARG A 147 4.40 1.84 6.86
CA ARG A 147 4.38 3.10 7.62
C ARG A 147 3.77 4.24 6.81
N SER A 148 4.13 4.37 5.54
CA SER A 148 3.63 5.45 4.69
C SER A 148 2.15 5.34 4.38
N THR A 149 1.55 4.14 4.44
CA THR A 149 0.10 3.98 4.28
C THR A 149 -0.70 4.51 5.46
N GLN A 150 -0.10 4.65 6.65
CA GLN A 150 -0.78 5.02 7.90
C GLN A 150 -2.05 4.19 8.15
N GLY A 151 -1.99 2.89 7.83
CA GLY A 151 -3.10 1.94 7.99
C GLY A 151 -4.03 1.79 6.78
N ALA A 152 -3.94 2.64 5.78
CA ALA A 152 -4.79 2.58 4.58
C ALA A 152 -4.77 1.20 3.88
N LEU A 153 -3.64 0.48 3.96
CA LEU A 153 -3.49 -0.87 3.38
C LEU A 153 -4.51 -1.89 3.92
N PHE A 154 -5.09 -1.64 5.10
CA PHE A 154 -6.09 -2.51 5.70
C PHE A 154 -7.53 -2.23 5.22
N HIS A 155 -7.76 -1.11 4.54
CA HIS A 155 -9.09 -0.59 4.23
C HIS A 155 -9.37 -0.42 2.73
N ILE A 156 -8.35 -0.47 1.87
CA ILE A 156 -8.52 -0.40 0.42
C ILE A 156 -7.86 -1.64 -0.22
N PRO A 157 -8.52 -2.30 -1.18
CA PRO A 157 -7.90 -3.40 -1.90
C PRO A 157 -6.71 -2.92 -2.73
N VAL A 158 -5.56 -3.60 -2.55
CA VAL A 158 -4.34 -3.39 -3.34
C VAL A 158 -3.97 -4.72 -3.98
N VAL A 159 -4.06 -4.79 -5.30
CA VAL A 159 -3.90 -6.04 -6.06
C VAL A 159 -2.77 -5.92 -7.07
N ARG A 160 -1.87 -6.90 -7.10
CA ARG A 160 -0.81 -6.96 -8.11
C ARG A 160 -1.31 -7.66 -9.37
N LYS A 161 -1.15 -7.01 -10.54
CA LYS A 161 -1.59 -7.52 -11.84
C LYS A 161 -0.61 -7.14 -12.94
N ASP A 162 -0.61 -7.95 -14.00
CA ASP A 162 0.01 -7.58 -15.27
C ASP A 162 -0.91 -6.62 -16.03
N PHE A 163 -0.42 -5.42 -16.32
CA PHE A 163 -1.21 -4.36 -16.95
C PHE A 163 -1.46 -4.61 -18.43
N SER A 164 -0.67 -5.45 -19.09
CA SER A 164 -0.93 -5.86 -20.47
C SER A 164 -2.26 -6.61 -20.63
N THR A 165 -2.69 -7.31 -19.58
CA THR A 165 -3.95 -8.05 -19.53
C THR A 165 -5.06 -7.29 -18.80
N LEU A 166 -4.68 -6.52 -17.76
CA LEU A 166 -5.64 -5.77 -16.94
C LEU A 166 -6.29 -4.65 -17.73
N ILE A 167 -5.51 -3.83 -18.45
CA ILE A 167 -6.04 -2.64 -19.15
C ILE A 167 -7.11 -3.00 -20.17
N PRO A 168 -6.89 -3.96 -21.11
CA PRO A 168 -7.95 -4.39 -22.03
C PRO A 168 -9.19 -4.92 -21.30
N THR A 169 -8.99 -5.61 -20.16
CA THR A 169 -10.11 -6.13 -19.35
C THR A 169 -10.95 -4.99 -18.78
N LEU A 170 -10.32 -3.98 -18.17
CA LEU A 170 -11.02 -2.80 -17.63
C LEU A 170 -11.77 -2.04 -18.74
N GLN A 171 -11.14 -1.83 -19.89
CA GLN A 171 -11.76 -1.16 -21.03
C GLN A 171 -12.97 -1.92 -21.57
N SER A 172 -12.90 -3.27 -21.63
CA SER A 172 -14.04 -4.09 -22.03
C SER A 172 -15.24 -3.99 -21.08
N GLN A 173 -14.98 -3.60 -19.81
CA GLN A 173 -15.99 -3.35 -18.78
C GLN A 173 -16.45 -1.88 -18.74
N GLY A 174 -16.00 -1.05 -19.68
CA GLY A 174 -16.41 0.34 -19.79
C GLY A 174 -15.60 1.33 -18.94
N VAL A 175 -14.53 0.87 -18.28
CA VAL A 175 -13.63 1.74 -17.51
C VAL A 175 -12.73 2.52 -18.46
N LYS A 176 -12.71 3.84 -18.35
CA LYS A 176 -11.79 4.70 -19.12
C LYS A 176 -10.42 4.74 -18.46
N VAL A 177 -9.38 4.36 -19.20
CA VAL A 177 -8.00 4.33 -18.73
C VAL A 177 -7.29 5.62 -19.13
N ILE A 178 -6.77 6.35 -18.14
CA ILE A 178 -6.09 7.63 -18.29
C ILE A 178 -4.63 7.48 -17.82
N ALA A 179 -3.66 7.58 -18.73
CA ALA A 179 -2.25 7.52 -18.40
C ALA A 179 -1.65 8.92 -18.20
N THR A 180 -0.84 9.08 -17.15
CA THR A 180 -0.04 10.30 -16.99
C THR A 180 1.09 10.32 -18.02
N SER A 181 1.22 11.40 -18.76
CA SER A 181 2.29 11.60 -19.76
C SER A 181 2.57 13.07 -19.95
N LEU A 182 3.83 13.44 -20.17
CA LEU A 182 4.20 14.78 -20.55
C LEU A 182 4.10 15.00 -22.07
N GLN A 183 4.15 13.92 -22.85
CA GLN A 183 4.13 13.96 -24.31
C GLN A 183 2.72 13.65 -24.85
N GLU A 184 2.33 14.34 -25.91
CA GLU A 184 1.05 14.12 -26.63
C GLU A 184 -0.16 13.99 -25.67
N SER A 185 -0.22 14.84 -24.66
CA SER A 185 -1.21 14.78 -23.59
C SER A 185 -2.07 16.03 -23.52
N THR A 186 -3.28 15.89 -22.98
CA THR A 186 -4.22 16.97 -22.73
C THR A 186 -4.20 17.40 -21.26
N THR A 187 -4.81 18.52 -20.95
CA THR A 187 -4.96 18.97 -19.57
C THR A 187 -6.08 18.19 -18.88
N MET A 188 -6.06 18.13 -17.54
CA MET A 188 -7.11 17.45 -16.76
C MET A 188 -8.52 17.99 -17.08
N ARG A 189 -8.66 19.27 -17.46
CA ARG A 189 -9.94 19.92 -17.74
C ARG A 189 -10.58 19.46 -19.05
N GLU A 190 -9.77 18.97 -19.98
CA GLU A 190 -10.22 18.53 -21.31
C GLU A 190 -10.65 17.07 -21.32
N ILE A 191 -10.32 16.28 -20.28
CA ILE A 191 -10.73 14.89 -20.19
C ILE A 191 -12.13 14.81 -19.58
N PRO A 192 -13.11 14.20 -20.28
CA PRO A 192 -14.46 14.08 -19.77
C PRO A 192 -14.48 13.16 -18.54
N VAL A 193 -15.18 13.60 -17.49
CA VAL A 193 -15.42 12.76 -16.31
C VAL A 193 -16.50 11.75 -16.66
N THR A 194 -16.14 10.45 -16.55
CA THR A 194 -17.06 9.32 -16.73
C THR A 194 -17.31 8.61 -15.40
N GLU A 195 -18.30 7.73 -15.36
CA GLU A 195 -18.65 6.98 -14.16
C GLU A 195 -17.48 6.10 -13.70
N CYS A 196 -16.84 5.37 -14.62
CA CYS A 196 -15.74 4.46 -14.35
C CYS A 196 -14.44 4.96 -14.99
N MET A 197 -13.42 5.23 -14.18
CA MET A 197 -12.12 5.75 -14.62
C MET A 197 -10.97 5.09 -13.84
N ALA A 198 -9.90 4.78 -14.55
CA ALA A 198 -8.65 4.26 -14.00
C ALA A 198 -7.48 5.18 -14.36
N PHE A 199 -6.70 5.60 -13.38
CA PHE A 199 -5.59 6.54 -13.55
C PHE A 199 -4.27 5.82 -13.37
N VAL A 200 -3.41 5.88 -14.39
CA VAL A 200 -2.09 5.25 -14.38
C VAL A 200 -1.03 6.26 -13.97
N MET A 201 -0.37 5.98 -12.86
CA MET A 201 0.80 6.71 -12.37
C MET A 201 2.05 5.88 -12.64
N GLY A 202 3.06 6.47 -13.26
CA GLY A 202 4.27 5.76 -13.67
C GLY A 202 5.43 5.87 -12.68
N ASN A 203 6.51 5.18 -13.03
CA ASN A 203 7.79 5.19 -12.35
C ASN A 203 8.35 6.61 -12.17
N GLU A 204 9.04 6.86 -11.06
CA GLU A 204 9.57 8.18 -10.69
C GLU A 204 10.58 8.75 -11.70
N GLY A 205 11.34 7.89 -12.37
CA GLY A 205 12.36 8.29 -13.33
C GLY A 205 11.95 8.13 -14.79
N GLN A 206 11.17 7.10 -15.10
CA GLN A 206 10.83 6.74 -16.49
C GLN A 206 9.40 7.12 -16.89
N GLY A 207 8.54 7.44 -15.91
CA GLY A 207 7.12 7.65 -16.14
C GLY A 207 6.36 6.34 -16.40
N VAL A 208 5.23 6.43 -17.06
CA VAL A 208 4.41 5.28 -17.48
C VAL A 208 5.06 4.60 -18.70
N HIS A 209 5.09 3.27 -18.72
CA HIS A 209 5.62 2.51 -19.84
C HIS A 209 4.87 2.83 -21.14
N GLN A 210 5.61 2.87 -22.26
CA GLN A 210 5.06 3.28 -23.56
C GLN A 210 3.93 2.38 -24.05
N ASP A 211 4.01 1.08 -23.79
CA ASP A 211 2.97 0.12 -24.14
C ASP A 211 1.65 0.38 -23.40
N ILE A 212 1.72 0.89 -22.18
CA ILE A 212 0.57 1.30 -21.37
C ILE A 212 0.01 2.62 -21.88
N ILE A 213 0.88 3.60 -22.20
CA ILE A 213 0.49 4.88 -22.79
C ILE A 213 -0.24 4.65 -24.14
N ALA A 214 0.23 3.71 -24.94
CA ALA A 214 -0.38 3.38 -26.23
C ALA A 214 -1.78 2.74 -26.10
N GLN A 215 -2.04 2.03 -25.01
CA GLN A 215 -3.33 1.38 -24.72
C GLN A 215 -4.33 2.31 -24.02
N ALA A 216 -3.87 3.43 -23.42
CA ALA A 216 -4.73 4.32 -22.66
C ALA A 216 -5.76 5.05 -23.57
N ASP A 217 -6.99 5.23 -23.07
CA ASP A 217 -8.02 6.01 -23.74
C ASP A 217 -7.67 7.49 -23.80
N TYR A 218 -7.02 8.00 -22.76
CA TYR A 218 -6.56 9.39 -22.66
C TYR A 218 -5.17 9.48 -22.05
N ARG A 219 -4.45 10.54 -22.43
CA ARG A 219 -3.16 10.91 -21.84
C ARG A 219 -3.32 12.26 -21.16
N VAL A 220 -2.95 12.33 -19.88
CA VAL A 220 -3.13 13.54 -19.06
C VAL A 220 -1.81 14.09 -18.57
N ARG A 221 -1.69 15.41 -18.56
CA ARG A 221 -0.63 16.13 -17.84
C ARG A 221 -1.20 17.08 -16.82
N ILE A 222 -0.42 17.31 -15.78
CA ILE A 222 -0.63 18.41 -14.84
C ILE A 222 0.09 19.63 -15.43
N GLU A 223 -0.62 20.74 -15.54
CA GLU A 223 -0.03 22.00 -16.01
C GLU A 223 0.93 22.54 -14.96
N MET A 224 2.17 22.83 -15.35
CA MET A 224 3.24 23.30 -14.48
C MET A 224 3.94 24.48 -15.11
N GLU A 225 4.40 25.42 -14.28
CA GLU A 225 5.22 26.56 -14.69
C GLU A 225 6.65 26.35 -14.14
N GLY A 226 7.64 26.24 -15.04
CA GLY A 226 9.06 26.34 -14.70
C GLY A 226 9.76 25.10 -14.14
N PHE A 227 9.10 23.94 -13.97
CA PHE A 227 9.74 22.68 -13.58
C PHE A 227 9.26 21.52 -14.46
N GLU A 228 10.13 20.51 -14.68
CA GLU A 228 9.85 19.44 -15.65
C GLU A 228 8.95 18.32 -15.08
N SER A 229 8.95 18.10 -13.76
CA SER A 229 8.16 17.02 -13.15
C SER A 229 7.83 17.27 -11.67
N LEU A 230 6.79 16.60 -11.18
CA LEU A 230 6.43 16.52 -9.76
C LEU A 230 6.80 15.14 -9.21
N ASN A 231 7.02 15.06 -7.89
CA ASN A 231 7.02 13.77 -7.21
C ASN A 231 5.72 13.02 -7.54
N VAL A 232 5.82 11.72 -7.81
CA VAL A 232 4.68 10.91 -8.28
C VAL A 232 3.52 10.86 -7.29
N ALA A 233 3.77 10.88 -5.99
CA ALA A 233 2.71 10.89 -4.98
C ALA A 233 2.00 12.25 -4.93
N VAL A 234 2.73 13.35 -5.16
CA VAL A 234 2.14 14.70 -5.30
C VAL A 234 1.27 14.77 -6.56
N ALA A 235 1.80 14.34 -7.71
CA ALA A 235 1.05 14.28 -8.96
C ALA A 235 -0.21 13.42 -8.83
N GLY A 236 -0.08 12.23 -8.22
CA GLY A 236 -1.20 11.35 -7.93
C GLY A 236 -2.25 12.01 -7.05
N GLY A 237 -1.83 12.74 -6.01
CA GLY A 237 -2.74 13.50 -5.14
C GLY A 237 -3.55 14.55 -5.89
N ILE A 238 -2.93 15.31 -6.80
CA ILE A 238 -3.59 16.32 -7.62
C ILE A 238 -4.64 15.67 -8.54
N ILE A 239 -4.27 14.58 -9.22
CA ILE A 239 -5.16 13.85 -10.13
C ILE A 239 -6.33 13.25 -9.34
N MET A 240 -6.05 12.55 -8.25
CA MET A 240 -7.08 11.91 -7.43
C MET A 240 -8.04 12.94 -6.82
N TYR A 241 -7.53 14.09 -6.36
CA TYR A 241 -8.38 15.17 -5.88
C TYR A 241 -9.29 15.74 -6.97
N HIS A 242 -8.76 15.91 -8.20
CA HIS A 242 -9.53 16.42 -9.32
C HIS A 242 -10.67 15.48 -9.73
N TYR A 243 -10.42 14.17 -9.76
CA TYR A 243 -11.37 13.16 -10.22
C TYR A 243 -12.04 12.35 -9.08
N ARG A 244 -11.99 12.83 -7.85
CA ARG A 244 -12.61 12.14 -6.71
C ARG A 244 -14.11 11.93 -6.91
N SER A 245 -14.64 10.87 -6.32
CA SER A 245 -16.08 10.58 -6.32
C SER A 245 -16.86 11.69 -5.59
N GLY A 246 -18.02 12.10 -6.13
CA GLY A 246 -18.90 13.07 -5.46
C GLY A 246 -18.73 14.53 -5.90
N LYS A 247 -18.20 14.76 -7.10
CA LYS A 247 -18.31 16.05 -7.80
C LYS A 247 -19.38 16.01 -8.85
#